data_42756e729cfd94e9e2e7af51b72e1d4e
#
_entry.id   42756e729cfd94e9e2e7af51b72e1d4e
#
_cell.length_a   1.000
_cell.length_b   1.000
_cell.length_c   1.000
_cell.angle_alpha   90.00
_cell.angle_beta   90.00
_cell.angle_gamma   90.00
#
_symmetry.space_group_name_H-M   'P 1'
#
loop_
_entity.id
_entity.type
_entity.pdbx_description
1 polymer ?
#
loop_
_entity_poly.entity_id
_entity_poly.type
_entity_poly.pdbx_seq_one_letter_code
_entity_poly.pdbx_strand_id
1 'polypeptide(L)'
;MAMFSAVAAVCLTALLFGGDSDLGVGALIALGILAPISLYHGALNWQTARRGAVWKFPVLLLPNFAAIAIAAVGICRPVIGWVWIGGKEWAVFADNPQWAVVSGAFNPIYPITSELAALSAAACGLSLYFVATSKFVLRKIFVYCSIPAFFLAILGFALAAASEIAGNDEIGFGPGGFSLFPSAASWCAYAILWQGGALAAAVYSAQRFSLWPALCSWRFWGLACSLLLWASAVFRGAPVEAALSSVVEAAGIFALAADSLPTKSNLRKYRISRIREGVSVKVREWVPFLAYAALGAAVLFAAVGKCGECAELSGLSSDPASPNALTEHQIAALSDDVSAMSSERPVFGWGEASFSTVFSYFQGSDLGPAPWQSPNSDLERCVIENGYAGLALVLATPALFLCAALARRRISLSSAVLGLSVAAAAFLACVRTPFESVAVMASFSVLMYAFFGWDVSEG
;
A
#
# COMPACT_ATOMS: atom_id res chain seq x y z
N MET A 1 10.60 -15.76 -13.90
CA MET A 1 9.22 -15.44 -14.27
C MET A 1 8.44 -14.88 -13.06
N ALA A 2 8.21 -15.61 -11.96
CA ALA A 2 7.42 -15.10 -10.82
C ALA A 2 7.99 -13.80 -10.18
N MET A 3 9.31 -13.64 -10.10
CA MET A 3 9.94 -12.38 -9.71
C MET A 3 9.63 -11.26 -10.71
N PHE A 4 9.68 -11.59 -12.00
CA PHE A 4 9.34 -10.63 -13.06
C PHE A 4 7.87 -10.22 -12.98
N SER A 5 6.94 -11.18 -12.79
CA SER A 5 5.51 -10.83 -12.65
C SER A 5 5.22 -9.94 -11.46
N ALA A 6 5.87 -10.16 -10.30
CA ALA A 6 5.71 -9.29 -9.13
C ALA A 6 6.25 -7.86 -9.36
N VAL A 7 7.44 -7.73 -9.98
CA VAL A 7 8.00 -6.43 -10.35
C VAL A 7 7.14 -5.75 -11.41
N ALA A 8 6.73 -6.48 -12.43
CA ALA A 8 5.88 -5.95 -13.49
C ALA A 8 4.51 -5.51 -12.97
N ALA A 9 3.91 -6.26 -12.04
CA ALA A 9 2.64 -5.90 -11.42
C ALA A 9 2.73 -4.53 -10.73
N VAL A 10 3.77 -4.31 -9.93
CA VAL A 10 3.99 -3.03 -9.24
C VAL A 10 4.29 -1.90 -10.24
N CYS A 11 5.22 -2.13 -11.17
CA CYS A 11 5.69 -1.07 -12.06
C CYS A 11 4.62 -0.69 -13.10
N LEU A 12 3.96 -1.67 -13.73
CA LEU A 12 2.97 -1.39 -14.75
C LEU A 12 1.70 -0.77 -14.16
N THR A 13 1.20 -1.27 -13.02
CA THR A 13 0.02 -0.67 -12.40
C THR A 13 0.27 0.78 -11.97
N ALA A 14 1.47 1.08 -11.45
CA ALA A 14 1.82 2.45 -11.07
C ALA A 14 1.95 3.40 -12.27
N LEU A 15 2.48 2.91 -13.40
CA LEU A 15 2.63 3.68 -14.64
C LEU A 15 1.32 3.82 -15.41
N LEU A 16 0.36 2.92 -15.23
CA LEU A 16 -0.96 2.98 -15.86
C LEU A 16 -1.94 3.79 -14.96
N PHE A 17 -1.69 5.08 -14.86
CA PHE A 17 -2.53 6.04 -14.12
C PHE A 17 -2.76 5.67 -12.64
N GLY A 18 -1.69 5.23 -11.96
CA GLY A 18 -1.78 4.83 -10.57
C GLY A 18 -2.67 3.60 -10.32
N GLY A 19 -3.01 2.87 -11.40
CA GLY A 19 -3.87 1.70 -11.34
C GLY A 19 -5.38 1.98 -11.34
N ASP A 20 -5.80 3.23 -11.51
CA ASP A 20 -7.22 3.62 -11.57
C ASP A 20 -7.84 3.46 -12.97
N SER A 21 -7.12 2.86 -13.89
CA SER A 21 -7.61 2.57 -15.24
C SER A 21 -7.95 1.09 -15.41
N ASP A 22 -8.93 0.78 -16.26
CA ASP A 22 -9.26 -0.60 -16.64
C ASP A 22 -8.04 -1.37 -17.17
N LEU A 23 -7.11 -0.66 -17.81
CA LEU A 23 -5.84 -1.23 -18.28
C LEU A 23 -4.94 -1.62 -17.10
N GLY A 24 -4.89 -0.83 -16.03
CA GLY A 24 -4.14 -1.14 -14.80
C GLY A 24 -4.69 -2.39 -14.11
N VAL A 25 -6.00 -2.46 -13.96
CA VAL A 25 -6.70 -3.64 -13.40
C VAL A 25 -6.47 -4.87 -14.28
N GLY A 26 -6.64 -4.76 -15.59
CA GLY A 26 -6.42 -5.85 -16.55
C GLY A 26 -4.96 -6.35 -16.53
N ALA A 27 -3.99 -5.44 -16.47
CA ALA A 27 -2.58 -5.79 -16.35
C ALA A 27 -2.28 -6.56 -15.05
N LEU A 28 -2.84 -6.13 -13.92
CA LEU A 28 -2.67 -6.82 -12.64
C LEU A 28 -3.28 -8.23 -12.68
N ILE A 29 -4.49 -8.38 -13.23
CA ILE A 29 -5.15 -9.67 -13.35
C ILE A 29 -4.31 -10.63 -14.23
N ALA A 30 -3.84 -10.17 -15.39
CA ALA A 30 -2.99 -10.98 -16.28
C ALA A 30 -1.70 -11.44 -15.59
N LEU A 31 -1.03 -10.54 -14.87
CA LEU A 31 0.19 -10.86 -14.13
C LEU A 31 -0.07 -11.77 -12.92
N GLY A 32 -1.22 -11.62 -12.26
CA GLY A 32 -1.67 -12.48 -11.18
C GLY A 32 -1.91 -13.93 -11.62
N ILE A 33 -2.39 -14.13 -12.83
CA ILE A 33 -2.53 -15.48 -13.44
C ILE A 33 -1.16 -16.05 -13.83
N LEU A 34 -0.27 -15.24 -14.38
CA LEU A 34 1.07 -15.68 -14.80
C LEU A 34 1.97 -16.02 -13.59
N ALA A 35 1.79 -15.38 -12.45
CA ALA A 35 2.62 -15.60 -11.26
C ALA A 35 2.57 -17.05 -10.74
N PRO A 36 1.40 -17.66 -10.44
CA PRO A 36 1.32 -19.05 -10.02
C PRO A 36 1.76 -20.04 -11.10
N ILE A 37 1.44 -19.79 -12.38
CA ILE A 37 1.88 -20.65 -13.49
C ILE A 37 3.41 -20.71 -13.51
N SER A 38 4.08 -19.58 -13.42
CA SER A 38 5.53 -19.52 -13.39
C SER A 38 6.13 -20.13 -12.12
N LEU A 39 5.45 -20.04 -10.97
CA LEU A 39 5.85 -20.68 -9.73
C LEU A 39 5.81 -22.21 -9.85
N TYR A 40 4.71 -22.77 -10.32
CA TYR A 40 4.57 -24.21 -10.48
C TYR A 40 5.54 -24.77 -11.54
N HIS A 41 5.72 -24.09 -12.66
CA HIS A 41 6.69 -24.49 -13.68
C HIS A 41 8.13 -24.45 -13.13
N GLY A 42 8.49 -23.42 -12.38
CA GLY A 42 9.77 -23.33 -11.70
C GLY A 42 9.97 -24.40 -10.64
N ALA A 43 8.93 -24.72 -9.85
CA ALA A 43 8.98 -25.75 -8.83
C ALA A 43 9.16 -27.17 -9.39
N LEU A 44 8.64 -27.45 -10.59
CA LEU A 44 8.84 -28.71 -11.27
C LEU A 44 10.27 -28.90 -11.78
N ASN A 45 10.92 -27.82 -12.20
CA ASN A 45 12.23 -27.87 -12.85
C ASN A 45 13.43 -27.63 -11.94
N TRP A 46 13.24 -27.00 -10.77
CA TRP A 46 14.34 -26.54 -9.91
C TRP A 46 14.28 -27.17 -8.50
N GLN A 47 15.43 -27.71 -8.09
CA GLN A 47 15.57 -28.34 -6.77
C GLN A 47 15.63 -27.34 -5.58
N THR A 48 15.73 -26.05 -5.84
CA THR A 48 16.07 -24.99 -4.87
C THR A 48 14.89 -24.25 -4.28
N ALA A 49 13.71 -24.34 -4.87
CA ALA A 49 12.51 -23.74 -4.25
C ALA A 49 12.15 -24.54 -3.00
N ARG A 50 11.48 -23.92 -2.03
CA ARG A 50 10.88 -24.60 -0.86
C ARG A 50 9.82 -25.63 -1.33
N ARG A 51 10.27 -26.64 -2.04
CA ARG A 51 9.44 -27.65 -2.74
C ARG A 51 8.33 -28.22 -1.87
N GLY A 52 8.63 -28.49 -0.60
CA GLY A 52 7.65 -29.02 0.36
C GLY A 52 6.54 -28.03 0.75
N ALA A 53 6.66 -26.75 0.38
CA ALA A 53 5.69 -25.72 0.76
C ALA A 53 4.85 -25.18 -0.40
N VAL A 54 5.23 -25.45 -1.66
CA VAL A 54 4.51 -24.91 -2.85
C VAL A 54 3.05 -25.37 -2.91
N TRP A 55 2.75 -26.57 -2.43
CA TRP A 55 1.37 -27.05 -2.33
C TRP A 55 0.48 -26.22 -1.39
N LYS A 56 1.09 -25.44 -0.46
CA LYS A 56 0.37 -24.51 0.44
C LYS A 56 -0.12 -23.26 -0.29
N PHE A 57 0.42 -22.96 -1.48
CA PHE A 57 0.07 -21.78 -2.24
C PHE A 57 -1.45 -21.64 -2.49
N PRO A 58 -2.14 -22.64 -3.06
CA PRO A 58 -3.59 -22.54 -3.26
C PRO A 58 -4.36 -22.47 -1.94
N VAL A 59 -3.87 -23.14 -0.88
CA VAL A 59 -4.52 -23.10 0.44
C VAL A 59 -4.44 -21.70 1.06
N LEU A 60 -3.33 -20.98 0.87
CA LEU A 60 -3.15 -19.62 1.37
C LEU A 60 -3.96 -18.59 0.57
N LEU A 61 -4.36 -18.91 -0.67
CA LEU A 61 -5.27 -18.08 -1.47
C LEU A 61 -6.75 -18.45 -1.26
N LEU A 62 -7.05 -19.49 -0.48
CA LEU A 62 -8.43 -19.94 -0.26
C LEU A 62 -9.36 -18.82 0.26
N PRO A 63 -8.95 -17.92 1.19
CA PRO A 63 -9.79 -16.81 1.60
C PRO A 63 -10.19 -15.88 0.44
N ASN A 64 -9.25 -15.57 -0.47
CA ASN A 64 -9.54 -14.74 -1.64
C ASN A 64 -10.48 -15.46 -2.62
N PHE A 65 -10.34 -16.78 -2.83
CA PHE A 65 -11.30 -17.56 -3.62
C PHE A 65 -12.67 -17.60 -2.97
N ALA A 66 -12.76 -17.65 -1.64
CA ALA A 66 -14.01 -17.58 -0.92
C ALA A 66 -14.70 -16.22 -1.08
N ALA A 67 -13.93 -15.10 -1.05
CA ALA A 67 -14.46 -13.77 -1.31
C ALA A 67 -15.03 -13.66 -2.73
N ILE A 68 -14.31 -14.15 -3.74
CA ILE A 68 -14.80 -14.21 -5.14
C ILE A 68 -16.07 -15.06 -5.25
N ALA A 69 -16.12 -16.19 -4.55
CA ALA A 69 -17.32 -17.04 -4.59
C ALA A 69 -18.52 -16.34 -3.96
N ILE A 70 -18.32 -15.59 -2.87
CA ILE A 70 -19.37 -14.77 -2.23
C ILE A 70 -19.86 -13.69 -3.20
N ALA A 71 -18.94 -12.95 -3.84
CA ALA A 71 -19.27 -11.95 -4.84
C ALA A 71 -20.03 -12.54 -6.03
N ALA A 72 -19.60 -13.72 -6.54
CA ALA A 72 -20.27 -14.40 -7.64
C ALA A 72 -21.69 -14.88 -7.28
N VAL A 73 -21.90 -15.37 -6.06
CA VAL A 73 -23.24 -15.73 -5.59
C VAL A 73 -24.10 -14.47 -5.43
N GLY A 74 -23.53 -13.35 -4.99
CA GLY A 74 -24.21 -12.07 -4.89
C GLY A 74 -24.77 -11.58 -6.23
N ILE A 75 -24.05 -11.78 -7.33
CA ILE A 75 -24.51 -11.45 -8.69
C ILE A 75 -25.77 -12.23 -9.07
N CYS A 76 -25.87 -13.47 -8.64
CA CYS A 76 -27.04 -14.30 -8.92
C CYS A 76 -28.27 -13.93 -8.08
N ARG A 77 -28.13 -13.01 -7.11
CA ARG A 77 -29.20 -12.54 -6.22
C ARG A 77 -29.17 -11.01 -6.10
N PRO A 78 -29.63 -10.29 -7.12
CA PRO A 78 -29.66 -8.84 -7.08
C PRO A 78 -30.56 -8.36 -5.93
N VAL A 79 -30.06 -7.43 -5.13
CA VAL A 79 -30.79 -6.79 -4.04
C VAL A 79 -31.78 -5.74 -4.58
N ILE A 80 -31.48 -5.20 -5.75
CA ILE A 80 -32.35 -4.21 -6.40
C ILE A 80 -33.08 -4.85 -7.58
N GLY A 81 -34.41 -4.81 -7.55
CA GLY A 81 -35.25 -5.00 -8.70
C GLY A 81 -35.53 -3.64 -9.37
N TRP A 82 -35.44 -3.57 -10.67
CA TRP A 82 -35.88 -2.40 -11.43
C TRP A 82 -37.33 -2.55 -11.79
N VAL A 83 -38.18 -1.58 -11.41
CA VAL A 83 -39.61 -1.58 -11.72
C VAL A 83 -39.94 -0.30 -12.52
N TRP A 84 -40.61 -0.48 -13.64
CA TRP A 84 -41.13 0.62 -14.45
C TRP A 84 -42.48 1.11 -13.90
N ILE A 85 -42.51 2.33 -13.36
CA ILE A 85 -43.74 2.95 -12.90
C ILE A 85 -43.87 4.31 -13.54
N GLY A 86 -44.98 4.53 -14.30
CA GLY A 86 -45.28 5.81 -14.91
C GLY A 86 -44.27 6.32 -15.93
N GLY A 87 -43.58 5.42 -16.64
CA GLY A 87 -42.59 5.78 -17.66
C GLY A 87 -41.19 6.10 -17.09
N LYS A 88 -40.97 5.87 -15.81
CA LYS A 88 -39.66 5.99 -15.14
C LYS A 88 -39.25 4.68 -14.49
N GLU A 89 -37.94 4.40 -14.55
CA GLU A 89 -37.34 3.29 -13.84
C GLU A 89 -37.18 3.66 -12.35
N TRP A 90 -37.68 2.80 -11.48
CA TRP A 90 -37.52 2.91 -10.05
C TRP A 90 -36.74 1.70 -9.55
N ALA A 91 -35.71 1.96 -8.74
CA ALA A 91 -35.05 0.91 -7.99
C ALA A 91 -35.91 0.51 -6.80
N VAL A 92 -36.32 -0.74 -6.73
CA VAL A 92 -37.07 -1.30 -5.61
C VAL A 92 -36.18 -2.32 -4.93
N PHE A 93 -36.03 -2.19 -3.61
CA PHE A 93 -35.38 -3.26 -2.84
C PHE A 93 -36.24 -4.51 -2.95
N ALA A 94 -35.64 -5.60 -3.44
CA ALA A 94 -36.26 -6.90 -3.32
C ALA A 94 -36.48 -7.17 -1.83
N ASP A 95 -37.71 -7.64 -1.47
CA ASP A 95 -38.04 -8.09 -0.11
C ASP A 95 -37.07 -9.20 0.30
N ASN A 96 -35.95 -8.82 0.83
CA ASN A 96 -34.93 -9.75 1.24
C ASN A 96 -34.87 -9.69 2.76
N PRO A 97 -35.18 -10.79 3.44
CA PRO A 97 -35.20 -10.79 4.88
C PRO A 97 -33.84 -10.36 5.43
N GLN A 98 -33.84 -9.65 6.55
CA GLN A 98 -32.67 -9.10 7.25
C GLN A 98 -31.52 -10.11 7.49
N TRP A 99 -31.81 -11.41 7.35
CA TRP A 99 -30.88 -12.52 7.47
C TRP A 99 -30.54 -13.20 6.14
N ALA A 100 -30.70 -12.51 5.01
CA ALA A 100 -30.20 -13.03 3.75
C ALA A 100 -28.69 -13.29 3.87
N VAL A 101 -28.34 -14.55 3.87
CA VAL A 101 -27.00 -15.08 4.16
C VAL A 101 -25.97 -14.65 3.11
N VAL A 102 -26.39 -13.99 2.04
CA VAL A 102 -25.53 -13.61 0.91
C VAL A 102 -25.86 -12.20 0.46
N SER A 103 -24.83 -11.35 0.32
CA SER A 103 -24.96 -10.03 -0.26
C SER A 103 -25.39 -10.12 -1.73
N GLY A 104 -26.25 -9.20 -2.17
CA GLY A 104 -26.57 -9.02 -3.57
C GLY A 104 -25.61 -8.04 -4.24
N ALA A 105 -25.38 -8.17 -5.53
CA ALA A 105 -24.60 -7.19 -6.29
C ALA A 105 -25.52 -6.17 -6.96
N PHE A 106 -25.12 -4.89 -6.89
CA PHE A 106 -25.80 -3.79 -7.59
C PHE A 106 -25.34 -3.66 -9.03
N ASN A 107 -24.06 -3.93 -9.27
CA ASN A 107 -23.47 -3.95 -10.59
C ASN A 107 -22.73 -5.29 -10.78
N PRO A 108 -23.11 -6.12 -11.78
CA PRO A 108 -22.58 -7.48 -11.89
C PRO A 108 -21.11 -7.57 -12.31
N ILE A 109 -20.55 -6.54 -12.89
CA ILE A 109 -19.18 -6.59 -13.46
C ILE A 109 -18.15 -6.11 -12.45
N TYR A 110 -18.42 -5.03 -11.73
CA TYR A 110 -17.48 -4.37 -10.84
C TYR A 110 -17.00 -5.27 -9.68
N PRO A 111 -17.86 -6.03 -9.00
CA PRO A 111 -17.44 -6.88 -7.88
C PRO A 111 -16.42 -7.94 -8.27
N ILE A 112 -16.60 -8.57 -9.44
CA ILE A 112 -15.68 -9.61 -9.90
C ILE A 112 -14.31 -9.03 -10.27
N THR A 113 -14.28 -7.86 -10.91
CA THR A 113 -13.00 -7.26 -11.31
C THR A 113 -12.18 -6.78 -10.11
N SER A 114 -12.82 -6.21 -9.08
CA SER A 114 -12.20 -5.80 -7.83
C SER A 114 -11.60 -7.00 -7.08
N GLU A 115 -12.39 -8.03 -6.87
CA GLU A 115 -11.97 -9.25 -6.18
C GLU A 115 -10.87 -10.01 -6.96
N LEU A 116 -10.93 -10.03 -8.29
CA LEU A 116 -9.88 -10.60 -9.14
C LEU A 116 -8.59 -9.79 -9.05
N ALA A 117 -8.67 -8.46 -8.94
CA ALA A 117 -7.50 -7.61 -8.73
C ALA A 117 -6.85 -7.89 -7.38
N ALA A 118 -7.64 -8.01 -6.30
CA ALA A 118 -7.17 -8.35 -4.96
C ALA A 118 -6.51 -9.74 -4.91
N LEU A 119 -7.16 -10.76 -5.51
CA LEU A 119 -6.59 -12.10 -5.66
C LEU A 119 -5.27 -12.06 -6.45
N SER A 120 -5.22 -11.28 -7.52
CA SER A 120 -4.04 -11.17 -8.38
C SER A 120 -2.87 -10.49 -7.66
N ALA A 121 -3.14 -9.45 -6.88
CA ALA A 121 -2.16 -8.80 -6.03
C ALA A 121 -1.61 -9.79 -4.98
N ALA A 122 -2.50 -10.53 -4.30
CA ALA A 122 -2.13 -11.56 -3.34
C ALA A 122 -1.31 -12.69 -3.99
N ALA A 123 -1.70 -13.15 -5.18
CA ALA A 123 -0.98 -14.18 -5.93
C ALA A 123 0.43 -13.74 -6.35
N CYS A 124 0.60 -12.50 -6.80
CA CYS A 124 1.91 -11.92 -7.11
C CYS A 124 2.81 -11.87 -5.87
N GLY A 125 2.31 -11.32 -4.76
CA GLY A 125 3.07 -11.20 -3.52
C GLY A 125 3.41 -12.58 -2.92
N LEU A 126 2.45 -13.50 -2.87
CA LEU A 126 2.66 -14.84 -2.35
C LEU A 126 3.62 -15.66 -3.23
N SER A 127 3.56 -15.50 -4.55
CA SER A 127 4.51 -16.12 -5.48
C SER A 127 5.94 -15.66 -5.18
N LEU A 128 6.11 -14.37 -4.87
CA LEU A 128 7.38 -13.82 -4.44
C LEU A 128 7.88 -14.48 -3.16
N TYR A 129 7.03 -14.67 -2.16
CA TYR A 129 7.38 -15.34 -0.90
C TYR A 129 7.96 -16.75 -1.12
N PHE A 130 7.39 -17.50 -2.06
CA PHE A 130 7.87 -18.86 -2.36
C PHE A 130 9.14 -18.90 -3.22
N VAL A 131 9.34 -17.92 -4.09
CA VAL A 131 10.48 -17.85 -5.03
C VAL A 131 11.69 -17.14 -4.42
N ALA A 132 11.48 -16.12 -3.62
CA ALA A 132 12.56 -15.36 -3.03
C ALA A 132 13.22 -16.13 -1.87
N THR A 133 14.19 -16.96 -2.23
CA THR A 133 14.94 -17.77 -1.27
C THR A 133 16.11 -17.03 -0.60
N SER A 134 16.47 -15.84 -1.08
CA SER A 134 17.57 -15.05 -0.53
C SER A 134 17.23 -13.55 -0.42
N LYS A 135 17.75 -12.91 0.60
CA LYS A 135 17.66 -11.45 0.81
C LYS A 135 18.22 -10.64 -0.37
N PHE A 136 19.19 -11.20 -1.08
CA PHE A 136 19.76 -10.57 -2.27
C PHE A 136 18.72 -10.44 -3.41
N VAL A 137 17.85 -11.44 -3.59
CA VAL A 137 16.77 -11.40 -4.59
C VAL A 137 15.73 -10.36 -4.18
N LEU A 138 15.30 -10.37 -2.92
CA LEU A 138 14.34 -9.38 -2.39
C LEU A 138 14.87 -7.95 -2.54
N ARG A 139 16.15 -7.73 -2.19
CA ARG A 139 16.80 -6.44 -2.39
C ARG A 139 16.74 -5.98 -3.84
N LYS A 140 17.01 -6.86 -4.82
CA LYS A 140 16.92 -6.50 -6.25
C LYS A 140 15.51 -6.05 -6.63
N ILE A 141 14.47 -6.71 -6.11
CA ILE A 141 13.09 -6.34 -6.35
C ILE A 141 12.81 -4.95 -5.79
N PHE A 142 13.23 -4.67 -4.56
CA PHE A 142 13.07 -3.34 -3.97
C PHE A 142 13.76 -2.26 -4.79
N VAL A 143 14.98 -2.52 -5.27
CA VAL A 143 15.70 -1.61 -6.16
C VAL A 143 14.90 -1.36 -7.44
N TYR A 144 14.46 -2.40 -8.12
CA TYR A 144 13.74 -2.26 -9.40
C TYR A 144 12.40 -1.54 -9.26
N CYS A 145 11.64 -1.81 -8.20
CA CYS A 145 10.37 -1.15 -7.98
C CYS A 145 10.51 0.28 -7.40
N SER A 146 11.59 0.57 -6.68
CA SER A 146 11.85 1.93 -6.18
C SER A 146 12.27 2.90 -7.30
N ILE A 147 12.83 2.42 -8.41
CA ILE A 147 13.20 3.27 -9.54
C ILE A 147 11.97 3.95 -10.17
N PRO A 148 10.91 3.23 -10.59
CA PRO A 148 9.69 3.88 -11.06
C PRO A 148 9.06 4.81 -10.03
N ALA A 149 9.03 4.43 -8.75
CA ALA A 149 8.50 5.27 -7.68
C ALA A 149 9.26 6.61 -7.57
N PHE A 150 10.59 6.58 -7.70
CA PHE A 150 11.44 7.76 -7.75
C PHE A 150 11.10 8.68 -8.94
N PHE A 151 10.95 8.12 -10.14
CA PHE A 151 10.59 8.91 -11.32
C PHE A 151 9.17 9.46 -11.25
N LEU A 152 8.22 8.70 -10.69
CA LEU A 152 6.86 9.18 -10.45
C LEU A 152 6.83 10.35 -9.46
N ALA A 153 7.66 10.33 -8.42
CA ALA A 153 7.78 11.46 -7.51
C ALA A 153 8.31 12.71 -8.21
N ILE A 154 9.35 12.57 -9.05
CA ILE A 154 9.87 13.68 -9.86
C ILE A 154 8.79 14.22 -10.82
N LEU A 155 8.09 13.32 -11.50
CA LEU A 155 6.99 13.70 -12.39
C LEU A 155 5.90 14.48 -11.63
N GLY A 156 5.54 14.02 -10.43
CA GLY A 156 4.56 14.70 -9.59
C GLY A 156 4.97 16.13 -9.22
N PHE A 157 6.21 16.34 -8.82
CA PHE A 157 6.72 17.69 -8.56
C PHE A 157 6.78 18.54 -9.84
N ALA A 158 7.17 17.96 -10.99
CA ALA A 158 7.19 18.67 -12.25
C ALA A 158 5.80 19.10 -12.71
N LEU A 159 4.78 18.23 -12.56
CA LEU A 159 3.39 18.55 -12.87
C LEU A 159 2.83 19.61 -11.91
N ALA A 160 3.12 19.52 -10.61
CA ALA A 160 2.71 20.52 -9.63
C ALA A 160 3.33 21.90 -9.94
N ALA A 161 4.63 21.96 -10.27
CA ALA A 161 5.27 23.20 -10.69
C ALA A 161 4.69 23.76 -12.02
N ALA A 162 4.36 22.88 -12.96
CA ALA A 162 3.76 23.28 -14.23
C ALA A 162 2.33 23.86 -14.03
N SER A 163 1.51 23.26 -13.14
CA SER A 163 0.17 23.77 -12.81
C SER A 163 0.23 25.15 -12.17
N GLU A 164 1.18 25.35 -11.25
CA GLU A 164 1.38 26.64 -10.57
C GLU A 164 1.82 27.73 -11.57
N ILE A 165 2.77 27.42 -12.48
CA ILE A 165 3.24 28.35 -13.52
C ILE A 165 2.12 28.68 -14.53
N ALA A 166 1.31 27.69 -14.90
CA ALA A 166 0.24 27.87 -15.87
C ALA A 166 -1.02 28.52 -15.28
N GLY A 167 -1.13 28.61 -13.96
CA GLY A 167 -2.34 29.05 -13.27
C GLY A 167 -3.56 28.18 -13.58
N ASN A 168 -3.34 26.90 -13.90
CA ASN A 168 -4.38 25.95 -14.28
C ASN A 168 -4.24 24.68 -13.45
N ASP A 169 -5.18 24.48 -12.52
CA ASP A 169 -5.21 23.33 -11.62
C ASP A 169 -5.59 22.01 -12.32
N GLU A 170 -5.95 22.07 -13.61
CA GLU A 170 -6.28 20.89 -14.42
C GLU A 170 -5.02 20.22 -15.01
N ILE A 171 -3.83 20.81 -14.89
CA ILE A 171 -2.59 20.21 -15.34
C ILE A 171 -2.22 19.08 -14.36
N GLY A 172 -2.49 17.85 -14.75
CA GLY A 172 -2.36 16.65 -13.93
C GLY A 172 -3.72 15.97 -13.71
N PHE A 173 -3.85 15.22 -12.63
CA PHE A 173 -5.09 14.47 -12.29
C PHE A 173 -6.08 15.27 -11.41
N GLY A 174 -6.14 16.58 -11.59
CA GLY A 174 -7.04 17.45 -10.84
C GLY A 174 -6.51 17.83 -9.44
N PRO A 175 -7.27 18.63 -8.69
CA PRO A 175 -6.84 19.23 -7.42
C PRO A 175 -6.53 18.21 -6.31
N GLY A 176 -7.02 16.98 -6.40
CA GLY A 176 -6.79 15.90 -5.43
C GLY A 176 -5.67 14.92 -5.78
N GLY A 177 -5.12 14.95 -7.02
CA GLY A 177 -4.15 13.96 -7.49
C GLY A 177 -2.68 14.37 -7.33
N PHE A 178 -1.78 13.41 -7.48
CA PHE A 178 -0.34 13.67 -7.57
C PHE A 178 0.34 12.68 -8.52
N SER A 179 1.21 13.17 -9.40
CA SER A 179 1.85 12.37 -10.44
C SER A 179 0.82 11.72 -11.36
N LEU A 180 0.78 10.40 -11.42
CA LEU A 180 -0.21 9.61 -12.16
C LEU A 180 -1.33 9.06 -11.26
N PHE A 181 -1.35 9.41 -9.98
CA PHE A 181 -2.36 8.93 -9.02
C PHE A 181 -3.50 9.94 -8.90
N PRO A 182 -4.76 9.47 -8.98
CA PRO A 182 -5.92 10.35 -8.94
C PRO A 182 -6.19 10.91 -7.53
N SER A 183 -5.72 10.22 -6.47
CA SER A 183 -5.89 10.67 -5.10
C SER A 183 -4.57 10.84 -4.36
N ALA A 184 -4.50 11.85 -3.49
CA ALA A 184 -3.35 12.08 -2.62
C ALA A 184 -3.12 10.91 -1.65
N ALA A 185 -4.19 10.31 -1.12
CA ALA A 185 -4.11 9.17 -0.20
C ALA A 185 -3.47 7.95 -0.86
N SER A 186 -3.86 7.62 -2.09
CA SER A 186 -3.27 6.52 -2.87
C SER A 186 -1.80 6.78 -3.18
N TRP A 187 -1.43 8.03 -3.57
CA TRP A 187 -0.03 8.39 -3.76
C TRP A 187 0.77 8.25 -2.48
N CYS A 188 0.28 8.80 -1.36
CA CYS A 188 0.98 8.76 -0.07
C CYS A 188 1.19 7.32 0.42
N ALA A 189 0.17 6.45 0.30
CA ALA A 189 0.31 5.05 0.63
C ALA A 189 1.36 4.34 -0.25
N TYR A 190 1.34 4.59 -1.56
CA TYR A 190 2.33 4.08 -2.49
C TYR A 190 3.74 4.57 -2.14
N ALA A 191 3.88 5.86 -1.85
CA ALA A 191 5.15 6.47 -1.44
C ALA A 191 5.66 5.88 -0.12
N ILE A 192 4.83 5.74 0.92
CA ILE A 192 5.17 5.14 2.21
C ILE A 192 5.67 3.69 2.03
N LEU A 193 4.99 2.91 1.20
CA LEU A 193 5.38 1.52 0.92
C LEU A 193 6.77 1.45 0.27
N TRP A 194 7.02 2.22 -0.80
CA TRP A 194 8.30 2.17 -1.51
C TRP A 194 9.42 2.93 -0.81
N GLN A 195 9.11 3.88 0.04
CA GLN A 195 10.01 4.47 1.01
C GLN A 195 10.60 3.37 1.93
N GLY A 196 9.75 2.53 2.51
CA GLY A 196 10.18 1.38 3.30
C GLY A 196 10.99 0.37 2.50
N GLY A 197 10.59 0.07 1.26
CA GLY A 197 11.33 -0.81 0.35
C GLY A 197 12.74 -0.29 0.01
N ALA A 198 12.85 1.01 -0.32
CA ALA A 198 14.13 1.67 -0.63
C ALA A 198 15.06 1.71 0.60
N LEU A 199 14.52 2.06 1.77
CA LEU A 199 15.26 2.07 3.04
C LEU A 199 15.73 0.67 3.45
N ALA A 200 14.87 -0.35 3.34
CA ALA A 200 15.26 -1.73 3.63
C ALA A 200 16.39 -2.22 2.72
N ALA A 201 16.35 -1.87 1.43
CA ALA A 201 17.43 -2.15 0.50
C ALA A 201 18.72 -1.36 0.83
N ALA A 202 18.58 -0.13 1.30
CA ALA A 202 19.72 0.70 1.74
C ALA A 202 20.37 0.12 2.99
N VAL A 203 19.59 -0.26 4.02
CA VAL A 203 20.09 -0.88 5.26
C VAL A 203 20.83 -2.20 4.98
N TYR A 204 20.29 -3.03 4.08
CA TYR A 204 20.93 -4.29 3.69
C TYR A 204 22.20 -4.08 2.86
N SER A 205 22.38 -2.91 2.26
CA SER A 205 23.53 -2.64 1.38
C SER A 205 24.79 -2.34 2.18
N ALA A 206 25.94 -2.85 1.69
CA ALA A 206 27.22 -2.63 2.33
C ALA A 206 27.58 -1.14 2.39
N GLN A 207 28.04 -0.70 3.55
CA GLN A 207 28.56 0.67 3.71
C GLN A 207 29.88 0.83 2.95
N ARG A 208 30.04 1.94 2.26
CA ARG A 208 31.23 2.35 1.55
C ARG A 208 31.82 3.58 2.20
N PHE A 209 33.14 3.65 2.31
CA PHE A 209 33.86 4.73 3.01
C PHE A 209 34.51 5.72 2.08
N SER A 210 34.81 5.35 0.84
CA SER A 210 35.28 6.28 -0.18
C SER A 210 34.12 7.00 -0.85
N LEU A 211 34.31 8.28 -1.21
CA LEU A 211 33.25 9.14 -1.73
C LEU A 211 32.59 8.54 -2.98
N TRP A 212 33.39 8.19 -3.98
CA TRP A 212 32.88 7.67 -5.25
C TRP A 212 32.18 6.33 -5.14
N PRO A 213 32.72 5.28 -4.49
CA PRO A 213 32.00 4.07 -4.21
C PRO A 213 30.75 4.25 -3.33
N ALA A 214 30.73 5.25 -2.44
CA ALA A 214 29.57 5.57 -1.63
C ALA A 214 28.43 6.12 -2.49
N LEU A 215 28.72 7.07 -3.37
CA LEU A 215 27.76 7.65 -4.32
C LEU A 215 27.22 6.61 -5.33
N CYS A 216 28.05 5.63 -5.71
CA CYS A 216 27.61 4.53 -6.58
C CYS A 216 26.89 3.39 -5.82
N SER A 217 26.73 3.48 -4.50
CA SER A 217 26.11 2.44 -3.69
C SER A 217 24.59 2.60 -3.64
N TRP A 218 23.88 1.47 -3.56
CA TRP A 218 22.44 1.52 -3.32
C TRP A 218 22.07 2.07 -1.93
N ARG A 219 23.00 2.11 -0.99
CA ARG A 219 22.80 2.77 0.31
C ARG A 219 22.55 4.27 0.15
N PHE A 220 23.27 4.92 -0.73
CA PHE A 220 23.07 6.34 -1.07
C PHE A 220 21.78 6.54 -1.89
N TRP A 221 21.62 5.79 -3.00
CA TRP A 221 20.46 5.96 -3.87
C TRP A 221 19.15 5.53 -3.23
N GLY A 222 19.18 4.49 -2.37
CA GLY A 222 18.00 4.09 -1.60
C GLY A 222 17.57 5.16 -0.62
N LEU A 223 18.50 5.81 0.06
CA LEU A 223 18.21 6.95 0.94
C LEU A 223 17.71 8.17 0.15
N ALA A 224 18.36 8.51 -0.98
CA ALA A 224 17.92 9.62 -1.81
C ALA A 224 16.50 9.39 -2.39
N CYS A 225 16.20 8.16 -2.80
CA CYS A 225 14.87 7.77 -3.25
C CYS A 225 13.84 7.89 -2.11
N SER A 226 14.14 7.38 -0.93
CA SER A 226 13.21 7.45 0.21
C SER A 226 12.94 8.90 0.64
N LEU A 227 13.97 9.74 0.69
CA LEU A 227 13.81 11.17 1.01
C LEU A 227 12.95 11.91 -0.02
N LEU A 228 13.09 11.58 -1.31
CA LEU A 228 12.24 12.18 -2.35
C LEU A 228 10.78 11.73 -2.21
N LEU A 229 10.55 10.44 -1.94
CA LEU A 229 9.22 9.90 -1.68
C LEU A 229 8.61 10.51 -0.41
N TRP A 230 9.40 10.65 0.66
CA TRP A 230 8.99 11.34 1.86
C TRP A 230 8.60 12.79 1.57
N ALA A 231 9.44 13.53 0.87
CA ALA A 231 9.17 14.93 0.53
C ALA A 231 7.87 15.06 -0.29
N SER A 232 7.63 14.15 -1.24
CA SER A 232 6.39 14.15 -2.04
C SER A 232 5.14 13.82 -1.22
N ALA A 233 5.24 12.89 -0.26
CA ALA A 233 4.15 12.56 0.65
C ALA A 233 3.86 13.70 1.64
N VAL A 234 4.91 14.39 2.15
CA VAL A 234 4.74 15.56 3.01
C VAL A 234 4.20 16.77 2.25
N PHE A 235 4.60 16.94 0.99
CA PHE A 235 4.13 18.03 0.13
C PHE A 235 2.64 17.91 -0.19
N ARG A 236 2.17 16.70 -0.50
CA ARG A 236 0.81 16.49 -1.01
C ARG A 236 -0.15 15.90 0.03
N GLY A 237 0.37 15.12 0.96
CA GLY A 237 -0.44 14.41 1.94
C GLY A 237 -1.06 15.33 3.00
N ALA A 238 -2.20 14.90 3.51
CA ALA A 238 -2.78 15.45 4.73
C ALA A 238 -1.87 15.18 5.94
N PRO A 239 -2.13 15.79 7.10
CA PRO A 239 -1.28 15.65 8.28
C PRO A 239 -0.96 14.23 8.70
N VAL A 240 -1.95 13.33 8.59
CA VAL A 240 -1.80 11.92 8.97
C VAL A 240 -0.83 11.19 8.02
N GLU A 241 -0.96 11.38 6.71
CA GLU A 241 -0.07 10.80 5.70
C GLU A 241 1.35 11.34 5.86
N ALA A 242 1.50 12.65 6.06
CA ALA A 242 2.78 13.30 6.29
C ALA A 242 3.46 12.78 7.56
N ALA A 243 2.71 12.60 8.65
CA ALA A 243 3.21 12.05 9.90
C ALA A 243 3.67 10.60 9.74
N LEU A 244 2.84 9.73 9.14
CA LEU A 244 3.17 8.33 8.90
C LEU A 244 4.41 8.18 8.01
N SER A 245 4.48 8.93 6.91
CA SER A 245 5.65 8.96 6.03
C SER A 245 6.90 9.40 6.78
N SER A 246 6.81 10.42 7.64
CA SER A 246 7.93 10.91 8.43
C SER A 246 8.40 9.92 9.49
N VAL A 247 7.48 9.18 10.11
CA VAL A 247 7.82 8.11 11.07
C VAL A 247 8.57 6.98 10.37
N VAL A 248 8.11 6.56 9.19
CA VAL A 248 8.79 5.50 8.39
C VAL A 248 10.17 5.96 7.96
N GLU A 249 10.31 7.21 7.48
CA GLU A 249 11.59 7.77 7.05
C GLU A 249 12.58 7.87 8.23
N ALA A 250 12.16 8.46 9.34
CA ALA A 250 13.00 8.56 10.53
C ALA A 250 13.45 7.20 11.03
N ALA A 251 12.54 6.21 11.13
CA ALA A 251 12.86 4.86 11.56
C ALA A 251 13.88 4.19 10.62
N GLY A 252 13.74 4.36 9.31
CA GLY A 252 14.68 3.83 8.32
C GLY A 252 16.06 4.50 8.42
N ILE A 253 16.11 5.82 8.60
CA ILE A 253 17.35 6.56 8.79
C ILE A 253 18.02 6.15 10.11
N PHE A 254 17.26 5.97 11.20
CA PHE A 254 17.81 5.46 12.46
C PHE A 254 18.29 4.00 12.34
N ALA A 255 17.64 3.17 11.52
CA ALA A 255 18.13 1.84 11.20
C ALA A 255 19.47 1.88 10.45
N LEU A 256 19.64 2.83 9.50
CA LEU A 256 20.93 3.09 8.84
C LEU A 256 21.98 3.57 9.83
N ALA A 257 21.62 4.44 10.76
CA ALA A 257 22.50 4.89 11.84
C ALA A 257 22.93 3.70 12.70
N ALA A 258 21.99 2.88 13.17
CA ALA A 258 22.27 1.71 13.99
C ALA A 258 23.16 0.68 13.28
N ASP A 259 22.93 0.42 11.98
CA ASP A 259 23.81 -0.44 11.18
C ASP A 259 25.22 0.17 11.00
N SER A 260 25.35 1.48 11.10
CA SER A 260 26.63 2.22 10.97
C SER A 260 27.43 2.27 12.29
N LEU A 261 26.84 1.86 13.43
CA LEU A 261 27.55 1.86 14.70
C LEU A 261 28.80 0.97 14.65
N PRO A 262 29.94 1.41 15.24
CA PRO A 262 31.18 0.65 15.26
C PRO A 262 31.15 -0.48 16.30
N THR A 263 30.19 -1.40 16.16
CA THR A 263 30.10 -2.62 16.99
C THR A 263 31.13 -3.66 16.54
N LYS A 264 31.51 -4.60 17.45
CA LYS A 264 32.49 -5.64 17.11
C LYS A 264 32.10 -6.46 15.87
N SER A 265 30.83 -6.73 15.67
CA SER A 265 30.30 -7.45 14.50
C SER A 265 30.40 -6.59 13.22
N ASN A 266 30.06 -5.32 13.31
CA ASN A 266 30.14 -4.39 12.20
C ASN A 266 31.60 -4.06 11.86
N LEU A 267 32.46 -3.90 12.87
CA LEU A 267 33.90 -3.69 12.62
C LEU A 267 34.52 -4.84 11.83
N ARG A 268 34.07 -6.08 12.00
CA ARG A 268 34.55 -7.21 11.18
C ARG A 268 34.10 -7.09 9.72
N LYS A 269 32.85 -6.71 9.46
CA LYS A 269 32.35 -6.43 8.10
C LYS A 269 33.11 -5.25 7.47
N TYR A 270 33.30 -4.18 8.24
CA TYR A 270 33.99 -2.96 7.78
C TYR A 270 35.49 -3.16 7.56
N ARG A 271 36.14 -4.01 8.35
CA ARG A 271 37.56 -4.34 8.17
C ARG A 271 37.83 -4.95 6.80
N ILE A 272 36.93 -5.83 6.32
CA ILE A 272 37.06 -6.46 5.01
C ILE A 272 36.88 -5.43 3.89
N SER A 273 35.89 -4.53 4.00
CA SER A 273 35.66 -3.47 3.02
C SER A 273 36.77 -2.42 3.03
N ARG A 274 37.34 -2.09 4.21
CA ARG A 274 38.48 -1.17 4.36
C ARG A 274 39.75 -1.69 3.71
N ILE A 275 40.08 -2.96 3.93
CA ILE A 275 41.26 -3.57 3.28
C ILE A 275 41.12 -3.47 1.77
N ARG A 276 39.90 -3.61 1.25
CA ARG A 276 39.62 -3.51 -0.18
C ARG A 276 39.64 -2.08 -0.72
N GLU A 277 39.39 -1.07 0.12
CA GLU A 277 39.35 0.35 -0.28
C GLU A 277 40.60 1.14 0.11
N GLY A 278 41.58 0.53 0.82
CA GLY A 278 42.82 1.17 1.20
C GLY A 278 42.72 2.36 2.17
N VAL A 279 41.63 2.47 2.92
CA VAL A 279 41.35 3.62 3.79
C VAL A 279 41.75 3.36 5.24
N SER A 280 42.64 4.15 5.78
CA SER A 280 43.03 4.16 7.18
C SER A 280 42.50 5.42 7.86
N VAL A 281 41.58 5.39 8.82
CA VAL A 281 41.43 6.39 9.91
C VAL A 281 40.37 6.02 10.95
N LYS A 282 40.73 6.13 12.24
CA LYS A 282 39.88 5.85 13.41
C LYS A 282 38.73 6.88 13.62
N VAL A 283 38.90 8.12 13.25
CA VAL A 283 37.92 9.21 13.46
C VAL A 283 36.70 9.10 12.53
N ARG A 284 36.85 8.45 11.38
CA ARG A 284 35.83 8.34 10.35
C ARG A 284 34.72 7.32 10.66
N GLU A 285 34.81 6.60 11.77
CA GLU A 285 33.85 5.51 12.12
C GLU A 285 32.50 6.03 12.58
N TRP A 286 32.50 7.15 13.30
CA TRP A 286 31.30 7.77 13.87
C TRP A 286 30.59 8.73 12.93
N VAL A 287 31.28 9.21 11.89
CA VAL A 287 30.72 10.20 10.95
C VAL A 287 29.45 9.73 10.27
N PRO A 288 29.35 8.49 9.73
CA PRO A 288 28.10 8.03 9.12
C PRO A 288 26.96 7.92 10.14
N PHE A 289 27.24 7.44 11.34
CA PHE A 289 26.26 7.36 12.41
C PHE A 289 25.72 8.74 12.77
N LEU A 290 26.60 9.72 13.01
CA LEU A 290 26.18 11.08 13.38
C LEU A 290 25.43 11.76 12.24
N ALA A 291 25.85 11.54 10.98
CA ALA A 291 25.18 12.09 9.81
C ALA A 291 23.74 11.54 9.67
N TYR A 292 23.56 10.22 9.80
CA TYR A 292 22.22 9.63 9.74
C TYR A 292 21.37 10.02 10.95
N ALA A 293 21.95 10.06 12.17
CA ALA A 293 21.21 10.48 13.35
C ALA A 293 20.73 11.93 13.25
N ALA A 294 21.59 12.84 12.76
CA ALA A 294 21.22 14.23 12.50
C ALA A 294 20.13 14.36 11.43
N LEU A 295 20.24 13.60 10.34
CA LEU A 295 19.23 13.58 9.28
C LEU A 295 17.88 13.06 9.80
N GLY A 296 17.88 11.97 10.56
CA GLY A 296 16.65 11.43 11.17
C GLY A 296 15.99 12.42 12.13
N ALA A 297 16.79 13.14 12.91
CA ALA A 297 16.29 14.21 13.79
C ALA A 297 15.69 15.38 12.98
N ALA A 298 16.31 15.76 11.88
CA ALA A 298 15.81 16.81 10.99
C ALA A 298 14.46 16.42 10.34
N VAL A 299 14.31 15.17 9.91
CA VAL A 299 13.05 14.65 9.37
C VAL A 299 11.94 14.69 10.44
N LEU A 300 12.23 14.26 11.67
CA LEU A 300 11.26 14.33 12.77
C LEU A 300 10.91 15.78 13.12
N PHE A 301 11.87 16.68 13.12
CA PHE A 301 11.62 18.09 13.39
C PHE A 301 10.71 18.72 12.32
N ALA A 302 10.96 18.41 11.03
CA ALA A 302 10.11 18.86 9.93
C ALA A 302 8.67 18.29 10.05
N ALA A 303 8.53 17.05 10.50
CA ALA A 303 7.22 16.43 10.73
C ALA A 303 6.45 17.14 11.87
N VAL A 304 7.13 17.43 12.98
CA VAL A 304 6.52 18.15 14.12
C VAL A 304 6.11 19.57 13.72
N GLY A 305 6.93 20.27 12.91
CA GLY A 305 6.59 21.58 12.38
C GLY A 305 5.28 21.55 11.57
N LYS A 306 5.15 20.59 10.66
CA LYS A 306 3.92 20.44 9.86
C LYS A 306 2.71 19.99 10.69
N CYS A 307 2.90 19.14 11.69
CA CYS A 307 1.82 18.79 12.63
C CYS A 307 1.40 19.97 13.51
N GLY A 308 2.31 20.89 13.86
CA GLY A 308 2.00 22.09 14.62
C GLY A 308 1.16 23.10 13.84
N GLU A 309 1.47 23.31 12.57
CA GLU A 309 0.65 24.12 11.66
C GLU A 309 -0.76 23.53 11.48
N CYS A 310 -0.89 22.20 11.56
CA CYS A 310 -2.16 21.50 11.41
C CYS A 310 -2.99 21.45 12.70
N ALA A 311 -2.38 21.60 13.88
CA ALA A 311 -3.12 21.69 15.13
C ALA A 311 -3.92 23.00 15.23
N GLU A 312 -3.48 24.06 14.53
CA GLU A 312 -4.26 25.30 14.37
C GLU A 312 -5.35 25.18 13.30
N LEU A 313 -5.21 24.22 12.37
CA LEU A 313 -6.16 23.88 11.30
C LEU A 313 -6.94 22.60 11.64
N SER A 314 -7.23 22.37 12.91
CA SER A 314 -7.81 21.13 13.46
C SER A 314 -9.19 20.75 12.88
N GLY A 315 -9.23 20.58 11.57
CA GLY A 315 -10.16 19.67 10.97
C GLY A 315 -9.37 18.46 10.50
N LEU A 316 -9.70 17.30 10.92
CA LEU A 316 -9.36 16.02 10.27
C LEU A 316 -9.92 15.97 8.84
N SER A 317 -10.10 17.14 8.23
CA SER A 317 -10.79 17.32 6.98
C SER A 317 -9.90 16.92 5.82
N SER A 318 -10.47 16.16 4.94
CA SER A 318 -10.43 16.29 3.50
C SER A 318 -9.36 17.26 3.00
N ASP A 319 -8.60 16.82 2.04
CA ASP A 319 -7.67 17.60 1.24
C ASP A 319 -8.05 19.11 1.22
N PRO A 320 -7.26 20.02 1.82
CA PRO A 320 -7.60 21.45 1.86
C PRO A 320 -7.66 22.09 0.46
N ALA A 321 -7.18 21.39 -0.57
CA ALA A 321 -7.29 21.78 -1.96
C ALA A 321 -8.62 21.34 -2.62
N SER A 322 -9.44 20.52 -1.93
CA SER A 322 -10.76 20.15 -2.44
C SER A 322 -11.77 21.26 -2.12
N PRO A 323 -12.50 21.79 -3.11
CA PRO A 323 -13.59 22.74 -2.88
C PRO A 323 -14.73 22.18 -2.01
N ASN A 324 -14.67 20.88 -1.69
CA ASN A 324 -15.61 20.15 -0.85
C ASN A 324 -14.97 19.66 0.46
N ALA A 325 -14.05 20.43 1.06
CA ALA A 325 -13.52 20.10 2.38
C ALA A 325 -14.66 19.94 3.37
N LEU A 326 -14.84 18.69 3.87
CA LEU A 326 -15.89 18.38 4.82
C LEU A 326 -15.65 19.09 6.15
N THR A 327 -16.69 19.65 6.73
CA THR A 327 -16.66 20.14 8.08
C THR A 327 -16.59 18.97 9.08
N GLU A 328 -16.09 19.18 10.30
CA GLU A 328 -16.09 18.16 11.35
C GLU A 328 -17.48 17.57 11.58
N HIS A 329 -18.52 18.41 11.51
CA HIS A 329 -19.91 17.98 11.62
C HIS A 329 -20.32 17.04 10.49
N GLN A 330 -19.91 17.31 9.26
CA GLN A 330 -20.19 16.42 8.12
C GLN A 330 -19.43 15.10 8.18
N ILE A 331 -18.20 15.10 8.72
CA ILE A 331 -17.44 13.86 8.95
C ILE A 331 -18.13 13.00 10.00
N ALA A 332 -18.59 13.60 11.10
CA ALA A 332 -19.32 12.88 12.12
C ALA A 332 -20.65 12.34 11.59
N ALA A 333 -21.43 13.16 10.87
CA ALA A 333 -22.68 12.73 10.23
C ALA A 333 -22.45 11.59 9.23
N LEU A 334 -21.40 11.67 8.40
CA LEU A 334 -21.04 10.59 7.49
C LEU A 334 -20.71 9.28 8.23
N SER A 335 -19.96 9.38 9.32
CA SER A 335 -19.62 8.20 10.15
C SER A 335 -20.85 7.58 10.78
N ASP A 336 -21.81 8.37 11.25
CA ASP A 336 -23.06 7.90 11.83
C ASP A 336 -23.93 7.21 10.76
N ASP A 337 -24.08 7.81 9.58
CA ASP A 337 -24.85 7.23 8.47
C ASP A 337 -24.20 5.94 7.93
N VAL A 338 -22.87 5.90 7.83
CA VAL A 338 -22.10 4.71 7.48
C VAL A 338 -22.29 3.59 8.51
N SER A 339 -22.27 3.95 9.80
CA SER A 339 -22.53 3.00 10.89
C SER A 339 -23.96 2.43 10.83
N ALA A 340 -24.95 3.28 10.56
CA ALA A 340 -26.34 2.84 10.38
C ALA A 340 -26.45 1.87 9.20
N MET A 341 -25.86 2.19 8.05
CA MET A 341 -25.84 1.33 6.87
C MET A 341 -25.18 -0.03 7.14
N SER A 342 -24.03 -0.05 7.82
CA SER A 342 -23.30 -1.28 8.14
C SER A 342 -24.04 -2.17 9.14
N SER A 343 -24.79 -1.56 10.08
CA SER A 343 -25.53 -2.27 11.13
C SER A 343 -26.72 -3.07 10.59
N GLU A 344 -27.30 -2.69 9.46
CA GLU A 344 -28.40 -3.44 8.85
C GLU A 344 -27.97 -4.76 8.22
N ARG A 345 -26.73 -4.83 7.73
CA ARG A 345 -26.19 -6.06 7.10
C ARG A 345 -24.76 -6.36 7.58
N PRO A 346 -24.56 -6.70 8.85
CA PRO A 346 -23.22 -6.79 9.42
C PRO A 346 -22.41 -8.00 8.93
N VAL A 347 -23.05 -9.11 8.56
CA VAL A 347 -22.33 -10.37 8.28
C VAL A 347 -21.72 -10.39 6.89
N PHE A 348 -22.51 -10.17 5.85
CA PHE A 348 -22.08 -10.26 4.45
C PHE A 348 -22.18 -8.93 3.70
N GLY A 349 -22.53 -7.84 4.37
CA GLY A 349 -22.63 -6.52 3.79
C GLY A 349 -23.71 -6.36 2.72
N TRP A 350 -23.64 -5.25 2.02
CA TRP A 350 -24.58 -4.87 0.95
C TRP A 350 -24.15 -5.35 -0.44
N GLY A 351 -22.96 -5.88 -0.57
CA GLY A 351 -22.33 -6.28 -1.83
C GLY A 351 -21.30 -5.26 -2.32
N GLU A 352 -20.32 -5.76 -3.05
CA GLU A 352 -19.23 -4.96 -3.61
C GLU A 352 -19.80 -3.84 -4.51
N ALA A 353 -19.18 -2.64 -4.44
CA ALA A 353 -19.61 -1.44 -5.14
C ALA A 353 -21.04 -0.97 -4.83
N SER A 354 -21.62 -1.40 -3.72
CA SER A 354 -22.97 -0.99 -3.31
C SER A 354 -23.02 0.39 -2.64
N PHE A 355 -21.89 0.86 -2.09
CA PHE A 355 -21.87 2.08 -1.30
C PHE A 355 -22.52 3.26 -2.04
N SER A 356 -22.03 3.62 -3.22
CA SER A 356 -22.50 4.78 -3.96
C SER A 356 -23.99 4.74 -4.30
N THR A 357 -24.58 3.53 -4.40
CA THR A 357 -26.00 3.37 -4.75
C THR A 357 -26.88 3.32 -3.52
N VAL A 358 -26.45 2.60 -2.49
CA VAL A 358 -27.29 2.35 -1.30
C VAL A 358 -27.17 3.47 -0.29
N PHE A 359 -25.99 4.12 -0.19
CA PHE A 359 -25.73 5.15 0.80
C PHE A 359 -26.74 6.32 0.72
N SER A 360 -27.23 6.64 -0.46
CA SER A 360 -28.24 7.68 -0.65
C SER A 360 -29.54 7.46 0.15
N TYR A 361 -29.82 6.22 0.57
CA TYR A 361 -30.98 5.90 1.43
C TYR A 361 -30.70 6.13 2.92
N PHE A 362 -29.43 6.14 3.31
CA PHE A 362 -28.99 6.39 4.68
C PHE A 362 -28.50 7.80 4.88
N GLN A 363 -28.24 8.53 3.79
CA GLN A 363 -27.68 9.86 3.79
C GLN A 363 -28.60 10.86 4.51
N GLY A 364 -28.14 11.38 5.63
CA GLY A 364 -28.84 12.41 6.40
C GLY A 364 -28.84 13.78 5.70
N SER A 365 -29.71 14.66 6.16
CA SER A 365 -29.85 16.03 5.64
C SER A 365 -28.55 16.86 5.77
N ASP A 366 -27.71 16.52 6.74
CA ASP A 366 -26.49 17.25 7.11
C ASP A 366 -25.37 17.09 6.07
N LEU A 367 -25.41 16.02 5.28
CA LEU A 367 -24.46 15.75 4.19
C LEU A 367 -24.83 16.44 2.87
N GLY A 368 -26.01 17.07 2.80
CA GLY A 368 -26.50 17.68 1.57
C GLY A 368 -26.95 16.66 0.51
N PRO A 369 -27.45 17.12 -0.66
CA PRO A 369 -28.03 16.24 -1.68
C PRO A 369 -27.03 15.61 -2.64
N ALA A 370 -25.73 15.88 -2.50
CA ALA A 370 -24.72 15.37 -3.41
C ALA A 370 -24.51 13.86 -3.21
N PRO A 371 -24.43 13.04 -4.29
CA PRO A 371 -24.18 11.62 -4.16
C PRO A 371 -22.74 11.37 -3.69
N TRP A 372 -22.58 10.58 -2.64
CA TRP A 372 -21.30 10.14 -2.13
C TRP A 372 -20.85 8.88 -2.86
N GLN A 373 -19.59 8.85 -3.29
CA GLN A 373 -19.05 7.74 -4.08
C GLN A 373 -18.28 6.72 -3.25
N SER A 374 -17.66 7.14 -2.15
CA SER A 374 -16.91 6.27 -1.26
C SER A 374 -17.03 6.69 0.20
N PRO A 375 -16.91 5.76 1.16
CA PRO A 375 -16.77 6.08 2.57
C PRO A 375 -15.40 6.68 2.86
N ASN A 376 -15.16 7.11 4.12
CA ASN A 376 -13.91 7.75 4.51
C ASN A 376 -12.71 6.78 4.54
N SER A 377 -12.95 5.48 4.68
CA SER A 377 -11.87 4.49 4.82
C SER A 377 -12.14 3.20 4.05
N ASP A 378 -11.06 2.53 3.64
CA ASP A 378 -11.14 1.19 3.02
C ASP A 378 -11.72 0.16 4.00
N LEU A 379 -11.46 0.33 5.30
CA LEU A 379 -12.01 -0.55 6.33
C LEU A 379 -13.54 -0.46 6.39
N GLU A 380 -14.09 0.77 6.43
CA GLU A 380 -15.53 1.00 6.41
C GLU A 380 -16.14 0.46 5.12
N ARG A 381 -15.51 0.72 3.98
CA ARG A 381 -15.93 0.19 2.69
C ARG A 381 -16.00 -1.33 2.70
N CYS A 382 -14.97 -2.00 3.19
CA CYS A 382 -14.95 -3.46 3.29
C CYS A 382 -16.08 -4.00 4.19
N VAL A 383 -16.34 -3.34 5.32
CA VAL A 383 -17.44 -3.75 6.24
C VAL A 383 -18.80 -3.49 5.61
N ILE A 384 -19.00 -2.36 4.93
CA ILE A 384 -20.29 -2.06 4.28
C ILE A 384 -20.56 -3.04 3.14
N GLU A 385 -19.55 -3.23 2.28
CA GLU A 385 -19.74 -3.98 1.04
C GLU A 385 -19.67 -5.50 1.27
N ASN A 386 -18.74 -5.98 2.10
CA ASN A 386 -18.47 -7.41 2.29
C ASN A 386 -18.79 -7.92 3.71
N GLY A 387 -19.20 -7.03 4.60
CA GLY A 387 -19.49 -7.35 5.99
C GLY A 387 -18.27 -7.78 6.80
N TYR A 388 -18.49 -8.14 8.05
CA TYR A 388 -17.42 -8.68 8.90
C TYR A 388 -16.86 -10.03 8.40
N ALA A 389 -17.65 -10.80 7.64
CA ALA A 389 -17.19 -12.03 7.02
C ALA A 389 -16.14 -11.75 5.92
N GLY A 390 -16.40 -10.76 5.06
CA GLY A 390 -15.44 -10.33 4.04
C GLY A 390 -14.17 -9.75 4.66
N LEU A 391 -14.31 -8.90 5.68
CA LEU A 391 -13.16 -8.36 6.42
C LEU A 391 -12.31 -9.49 7.03
N ALA A 392 -12.95 -10.49 7.65
CA ALA A 392 -12.24 -11.63 8.21
C ALA A 392 -11.48 -12.43 7.13
N LEU A 393 -12.06 -12.59 5.94
CA LEU A 393 -11.41 -13.28 4.82
C LEU A 393 -10.20 -12.48 4.30
N VAL A 394 -10.33 -11.17 4.12
CA VAL A 394 -9.24 -10.30 3.68
C VAL A 394 -8.07 -10.32 4.67
N LEU A 395 -8.38 -10.29 5.97
CA LEU A 395 -7.37 -10.28 7.04
C LEU A 395 -6.80 -11.67 7.37
N ALA A 396 -7.46 -12.77 6.99
CA ALA A 396 -7.07 -14.13 7.40
C ALA A 396 -5.62 -14.47 7.03
N THR A 397 -5.25 -14.30 5.77
CA THR A 397 -3.89 -14.62 5.30
C THR A 397 -2.83 -13.68 5.89
N PRO A 398 -2.99 -12.33 5.86
CA PRO A 398 -2.08 -11.41 6.54
C PRO A 398 -1.91 -11.71 8.04
N ALA A 399 -2.99 -12.02 8.76
CA ALA A 399 -2.96 -12.33 10.18
C ALA A 399 -2.15 -13.59 10.48
N LEU A 400 -2.33 -14.67 9.70
CA LEU A 400 -1.55 -15.89 9.84
C LEU A 400 -0.04 -15.64 9.66
N PHE A 401 0.33 -14.87 8.66
CA PHE A 401 1.73 -14.51 8.43
C PHE A 401 2.28 -13.58 9.51
N LEU A 402 1.48 -12.63 9.99
CA LEU A 402 1.86 -11.74 11.08
C LEU A 402 2.10 -12.53 12.36
N CYS A 403 1.19 -13.44 12.75
CA CYS A 403 1.38 -14.33 13.89
C CYS A 403 2.66 -15.16 13.75
N ALA A 404 2.94 -15.70 12.56
CA ALA A 404 4.17 -16.44 12.28
C ALA A 404 5.41 -15.55 12.35
N ALA A 405 5.35 -14.29 11.94
CA ALA A 405 6.46 -13.35 12.04
C ALA A 405 6.73 -12.94 13.50
N LEU A 406 5.68 -12.64 14.27
CA LEU A 406 5.78 -12.29 15.69
C LEU A 406 6.29 -13.45 16.57
N ALA A 407 5.97 -14.68 16.20
CA ALA A 407 6.51 -15.87 16.88
C ALA A 407 8.03 -16.03 16.67
N ARG A 408 8.63 -15.34 15.71
CA ARG A 408 10.07 -15.33 15.46
C ARG A 408 10.75 -14.37 16.43
N ARG A 409 11.72 -14.84 17.17
CA ARG A 409 12.43 -14.03 18.18
C ARG A 409 13.44 -13.02 17.60
N ARG A 410 13.70 -13.02 16.30
CA ARG A 410 14.71 -12.17 15.64
C ARG A 410 14.10 -11.47 14.44
N ILE A 411 14.00 -10.17 14.55
CA ILE A 411 13.60 -9.27 13.45
C ILE A 411 14.85 -8.46 13.05
N SER A 412 15.25 -8.52 11.79
CA SER A 412 16.36 -7.71 11.29
C SER A 412 15.93 -6.25 11.11
N LEU A 413 16.88 -5.31 11.14
CA LEU A 413 16.59 -3.88 10.93
C LEU A 413 15.86 -3.62 9.61
N SER A 414 16.27 -4.29 8.53
CA SER A 414 15.61 -4.16 7.22
C SER A 414 14.16 -4.67 7.27
N SER A 415 13.92 -5.79 7.97
CA SER A 415 12.58 -6.34 8.16
C SER A 415 11.70 -5.41 9.01
N ALA A 416 12.27 -4.80 10.06
CA ALA A 416 11.55 -3.85 10.90
C ALA A 416 11.07 -2.62 10.11
N VAL A 417 11.93 -2.07 9.24
CA VAL A 417 11.58 -0.93 8.38
C VAL A 417 10.48 -1.31 7.38
N LEU A 418 10.58 -2.50 6.75
CA LEU A 418 9.53 -3.01 5.87
C LEU A 418 8.21 -3.21 6.61
N GLY A 419 8.26 -3.85 7.78
CA GLY A 419 7.07 -4.08 8.60
C GLY A 419 6.40 -2.77 9.02
N LEU A 420 7.18 -1.74 9.35
CA LEU A 420 6.67 -0.43 9.69
C LEU A 420 5.98 0.26 8.50
N SER A 421 6.56 0.19 7.30
CA SER A 421 5.94 0.80 6.11
C SER A 421 4.63 0.09 5.71
N VAL A 422 4.59 -1.24 5.81
CA VAL A 422 3.38 -2.02 5.58
C VAL A 422 2.31 -1.71 6.64
N ALA A 423 2.71 -1.62 7.91
CA ALA A 423 1.80 -1.25 9.00
C ALA A 423 1.27 0.18 8.86
N ALA A 424 2.11 1.14 8.43
CA ALA A 424 1.70 2.51 8.17
C ALA A 424 0.68 2.60 7.03
N ALA A 425 0.89 1.87 5.93
CA ALA A 425 -0.07 1.80 4.82
C ALA A 425 -1.39 1.12 5.23
N ALA A 426 -1.33 0.06 6.05
CA ALA A 426 -2.52 -0.58 6.60
C ALA A 426 -3.29 0.34 7.56
N PHE A 427 -2.58 1.12 8.39
CA PHE A 427 -3.22 2.12 9.24
C PHE A 427 -3.88 3.23 8.40
N LEU A 428 -3.24 3.65 7.30
CA LEU A 428 -3.82 4.62 6.41
C LEU A 428 -5.15 4.13 5.81
N ALA A 429 -5.28 2.84 5.52
CA ALA A 429 -6.54 2.23 5.05
C ALA A 429 -7.67 2.26 6.10
N CYS A 430 -7.35 2.42 7.39
CA CYS A 430 -8.35 2.60 8.44
C CYS A 430 -8.92 4.03 8.51
N VAL A 431 -8.24 5.01 7.89
CA VAL A 431 -8.62 6.44 7.96
C VAL A 431 -8.83 7.08 6.59
N ARG A 432 -8.45 6.39 5.51
CA ARG A 432 -8.55 6.83 4.11
C ARG A 432 -8.82 5.63 3.20
N THR A 433 -8.95 5.89 1.89
CA THR A 433 -9.21 4.87 0.86
C THR A 433 -8.01 4.67 -0.10
N PRO A 434 -6.79 4.35 0.38
CA PRO A 434 -5.64 4.17 -0.50
C PRO A 434 -5.73 2.93 -1.40
N PHE A 435 -6.46 1.89 -1.01
CA PHE A 435 -6.58 0.63 -1.76
C PHE A 435 -7.59 0.68 -2.92
N GLU A 436 -8.23 1.82 -3.18
CA GLU A 436 -8.90 2.06 -4.46
C GLU A 436 -7.90 1.96 -5.62
N SER A 437 -6.64 2.32 -5.39
CA SER A 437 -5.57 2.14 -6.37
C SER A 437 -5.03 0.71 -6.38
N VAL A 438 -5.16 0.00 -7.51
CA VAL A 438 -4.56 -1.33 -7.69
C VAL A 438 -3.02 -1.31 -7.62
N ALA A 439 -2.38 -0.18 -7.87
CA ALA A 439 -0.95 -0.01 -7.68
C ALA A 439 -0.55 -0.11 -6.20
N VAL A 440 -1.38 0.45 -5.31
CA VAL A 440 -1.20 0.35 -3.86
C VAL A 440 -1.46 -1.08 -3.41
N MET A 441 -2.53 -1.74 -3.89
CA MET A 441 -2.81 -3.15 -3.56
C MET A 441 -1.65 -4.08 -3.96
N ALA A 442 -1.14 -3.93 -5.17
CA ALA A 442 -0.02 -4.73 -5.68
C ALA A 442 1.25 -4.49 -4.85
N SER A 443 1.58 -3.22 -4.57
CA SER A 443 2.74 -2.82 -3.78
C SER A 443 2.66 -3.32 -2.35
N PHE A 444 1.50 -3.16 -1.71
CA PHE A 444 1.23 -3.65 -0.36
C PHE A 444 1.41 -5.16 -0.27
N SER A 445 0.80 -5.92 -1.18
CA SER A 445 0.92 -7.38 -1.20
C SER A 445 2.37 -7.83 -1.40
N VAL A 446 3.08 -7.24 -2.36
CA VAL A 446 4.49 -7.57 -2.63
C VAL A 446 5.37 -7.28 -1.42
N LEU A 447 5.24 -6.12 -0.77
CA LEU A 447 6.05 -5.73 0.38
C LEU A 447 5.67 -6.50 1.66
N MET A 448 4.39 -6.77 1.87
CA MET A 448 3.90 -7.57 2.98
C MET A 448 4.49 -9.00 2.93
N TYR A 449 4.38 -9.67 1.81
CA TYR A 449 4.95 -11.01 1.65
C TYR A 449 6.48 -11.01 1.61
N ALA A 450 7.10 -9.93 1.13
CA ALA A 450 8.55 -9.75 1.24
C ALA A 450 8.99 -9.59 2.70
N PHE A 451 8.27 -8.83 3.51
CA PHE A 451 8.50 -8.72 4.96
C PHE A 451 8.45 -10.09 5.64
N PHE A 452 7.41 -10.87 5.37
CA PHE A 452 7.30 -12.22 5.94
C PHE A 452 8.40 -13.17 5.46
N GLY A 453 8.87 -13.00 4.23
CA GLY A 453 9.94 -13.81 3.63
C GLY A 453 11.35 -13.41 4.04
N TRP A 454 11.55 -12.15 4.48
CA TRP A 454 12.89 -11.58 4.68
C TRP A 454 13.74 -12.34 5.68
N ASP A 455 13.20 -12.62 6.86
CA ASP A 455 13.96 -13.29 7.92
C ASP A 455 13.96 -14.84 7.82
N VAL A 456 13.13 -15.39 6.91
CA VAL A 456 13.10 -16.84 6.62
C VAL A 456 14.15 -17.23 5.59
N SER A 457 14.63 -16.26 4.78
CA SER A 457 15.58 -16.49 3.71
C SER A 457 17.05 -16.60 4.15
N GLU A 458 17.34 -16.69 5.44
CA GLU A 458 18.67 -16.93 6.01
C GLU A 458 18.83 -18.38 6.50
N GLY A 459 18.26 -19.32 5.83
CA GLY A 459 18.50 -20.71 6.12
C GLY A 459 19.64 -21.28 5.27
#